data_3d3dd5f716364f642ca68230d87d6e51
#
_entry.id   3d3dd5f716364f642ca68230d87d6e51
#
_cell.length_a   1.000
_cell.length_b   1.000
_cell.length_c   1.000
_cell.angle_alpha   90.00
_cell.angle_beta   90.00
_cell.angle_gamma   90.00
#
_symmetry.space_group_name_H-M   'P 1'
#
loop_
_entity.id
_entity.type
_entity.pdbx_description
1 polymer ?
#
loop_
_entity_poly.entity_id
_entity_poly.type
_entity_poly.pdbx_seq_one_letter_code
_entity_poly.pdbx_strand_id
1 'polypeptide(L)'
;MISEGSLIFGRVEHSVISTGVRIARDARVTNSVVMPFAEIGEGAVIDHAILGSRAEIAPGARVRGQEGAIAVVAEGEVVLPDEAAQQVG
;
A
#
# COMPACT_ATOMS: atom_id res chain seq x y z
N MET A 1 -5.80 1.03 12.59
CA MET A 1 -4.89 1.67 13.53
C MET A 1 -3.78 2.39 12.78
N ILE A 2 -3.54 3.64 13.14
CA ILE A 2 -2.56 4.48 12.46
C ILE A 2 -1.60 5.04 13.49
N SER A 3 -0.31 4.80 13.28
CA SER A 3 0.73 5.29 14.19
C SER A 3 1.05 6.75 13.98
N GLU A 4 1.69 7.36 14.97
CA GLU A 4 2.11 8.74 14.87
C GLU A 4 3.14 8.93 13.75
N GLY A 5 3.18 10.13 13.19
CA GLY A 5 4.12 10.47 12.14
C GLY A 5 3.69 10.08 10.75
N SER A 6 2.51 9.49 10.61
CA SER A 6 2.00 9.13 9.29
C SER A 6 1.14 10.26 8.72
N LEU A 7 1.22 10.44 7.40
CA LEU A 7 0.44 11.44 6.69
C LEU A 7 -0.57 10.72 5.79
N ILE A 8 -1.84 10.81 6.16
CA ILE A 8 -2.89 10.07 5.47
C ILE A 8 -3.84 11.05 4.80
N PHE A 9 -3.78 11.12 3.49
CA PHE A 9 -4.69 11.95 2.69
C PHE A 9 -5.68 11.10 1.89
N GLY A 10 -5.50 9.79 1.90
CA GLY A 10 -6.39 8.85 1.25
C GLY A 10 -7.30 8.17 2.26
N ARG A 11 -7.91 7.07 1.84
CA ARG A 11 -8.84 6.31 2.67
C ARG A 11 -8.17 5.04 3.19
N VAL A 12 -8.29 4.80 4.49
CA VAL A 12 -7.74 3.62 5.13
C VAL A 12 -8.87 2.93 5.91
N GLU A 13 -9.11 1.66 5.62
CA GLU A 13 -10.13 0.88 6.31
C GLU A 13 -9.58 -0.49 6.69
N HIS A 14 -9.87 -0.93 7.89
CA HIS A 14 -9.49 -2.26 8.40
C HIS A 14 -8.02 -2.58 8.14
N SER A 15 -7.13 -1.62 8.39
CA SER A 15 -5.73 -1.77 8.10
C SER A 15 -4.87 -1.28 9.25
N VAL A 16 -3.62 -1.74 9.25
CA VAL A 16 -2.63 -1.31 10.23
C VAL A 16 -1.59 -0.47 9.50
N ILE A 17 -1.46 0.79 9.91
CA ILE A 17 -0.51 1.72 9.30
C ILE A 17 0.57 2.04 10.31
N SER A 18 1.80 1.70 9.98
CA SER A 18 2.94 1.94 10.86
C SER A 18 3.42 3.38 10.78
N THR A 19 4.47 3.70 11.52
CA THR A 19 4.96 5.07 11.60
C THR A 19 5.57 5.55 10.28
N GLY A 20 5.46 6.83 10.01
CA GLY A 20 6.13 7.46 8.86
C GLY A 20 5.55 7.10 7.50
N VAL A 21 4.38 6.47 7.46
CA VAL A 21 3.74 6.09 6.20
C VAL A 21 3.09 7.31 5.56
N ARG A 22 3.21 7.42 4.24
CA ARG A 22 2.53 8.46 3.47
C ARG A 22 1.53 7.83 2.53
N ILE A 23 0.28 8.28 2.63
CA ILE A 23 -0.78 7.82 1.74
C ILE A 23 -1.36 9.06 1.04
N ALA A 24 -1.14 9.14 -0.26
CA ALA A 24 -1.53 10.31 -1.03
C ALA A 24 -3.03 10.36 -1.27
N ARG A 25 -3.51 11.46 -1.87
CA ARG A 25 -4.91 11.65 -2.16
C ARG A 25 -5.47 10.53 -3.02
N ASP A 26 -6.73 10.23 -2.78
CA ASP A 26 -7.48 9.26 -3.58
C ASP A 26 -6.92 7.85 -3.54
N ALA A 27 -5.87 7.61 -2.77
CA ALA A 27 -5.39 6.26 -2.53
C ALA A 27 -6.35 5.55 -1.57
N ARG A 28 -6.41 4.22 -1.72
CA ARG A 28 -7.25 3.40 -0.84
C ARG A 28 -6.42 2.25 -0.29
N VAL A 29 -6.51 2.06 1.00
CA VAL A 29 -5.83 0.96 1.67
C VAL A 29 -6.87 0.23 2.50
N THR A 30 -7.12 -1.03 2.16
CA THR A 30 -8.11 -1.83 2.84
C THR A 30 -7.56 -3.20 3.20
N ASN A 31 -7.92 -3.70 4.38
CA ASN A 31 -7.54 -5.04 4.83
C ASN A 31 -6.06 -5.34 4.68
N SER A 32 -5.20 -4.36 4.99
CA SER A 32 -3.78 -4.45 4.70
C SER A 32 -2.93 -4.04 5.88
N VAL A 33 -1.65 -4.39 5.82
CA VAL A 33 -0.66 -3.95 6.79
C VAL A 33 0.42 -3.18 6.03
N VAL A 34 0.68 -1.95 6.46
CA VAL A 34 1.68 -1.10 5.82
C VAL A 34 2.79 -0.85 6.82
N MET A 35 3.98 -1.31 6.49
CA MET A 35 5.14 -1.23 7.37
C MET A 35 5.73 0.18 7.37
N PRO A 36 6.67 0.49 8.31
CA PRO A 36 7.16 1.87 8.46
C PRO A 36 7.75 2.45 7.19
N PHE A 37 7.50 3.74 6.99
CA PHE A 37 8.09 4.56 5.92
C PHE A 37 7.71 4.16 4.51
N ALA A 38 6.66 3.36 4.34
CA ALA A 38 6.13 3.07 3.02
C ALA A 38 5.42 4.30 2.45
N GLU A 39 5.41 4.43 1.14
CA GLU A 39 4.75 5.54 0.45
C GLU A 39 3.77 4.99 -0.57
N ILE A 40 2.55 5.50 -0.52
CA ILE A 40 1.49 5.07 -1.42
C ILE A 40 1.06 6.27 -2.24
N GLY A 41 1.22 6.16 -3.55
CA GLY A 41 0.97 7.27 -4.48
C GLY A 41 -0.51 7.57 -4.68
N GLU A 42 -0.75 8.70 -5.33
CA GLU A 42 -2.11 9.19 -5.58
C GLU A 42 -2.91 8.18 -6.39
N GLY A 43 -4.12 7.91 -5.95
CA GLY A 43 -5.01 7.00 -6.66
C GLY A 43 -4.66 5.53 -6.59
N ALA A 44 -3.60 5.16 -5.88
CA ALA A 44 -3.22 3.76 -5.75
C ALA A 44 -4.25 2.99 -4.91
N VAL A 45 -4.36 1.69 -5.19
CA VAL A 45 -5.30 0.82 -4.48
C VAL A 45 -4.52 -0.34 -3.86
N ILE A 46 -4.65 -0.47 -2.55
CA ILE A 46 -4.01 -1.54 -1.79
C ILE A 46 -5.11 -2.31 -1.07
N ASP A 47 -5.19 -3.61 -1.32
CA ASP A 47 -6.21 -4.44 -0.71
C ASP A 47 -5.67 -5.83 -0.44
N HIS A 48 -5.91 -6.35 0.76
CA HIS A 48 -5.41 -7.64 1.20
C HIS A 48 -3.93 -7.80 0.90
N ALA A 49 -3.11 -6.83 1.35
CA ALA A 49 -1.69 -6.81 1.06
C ALA A 49 -0.87 -6.45 2.29
N ILE A 50 0.39 -6.82 2.24
CA ILE A 50 1.39 -6.40 3.22
C ILE A 50 2.46 -5.65 2.45
N LEU A 51 2.64 -4.37 2.79
CA LEU A 51 3.68 -3.56 2.18
C LEU A 51 4.87 -3.49 3.11
N GLY A 52 6.03 -3.88 2.61
CA GLY A 52 7.25 -3.86 3.39
C GLY A 52 7.71 -2.45 3.72
N SER A 53 8.65 -2.35 4.66
CA SER A 53 9.19 -1.04 5.03
C SER A 53 9.76 -0.33 3.82
N ARG A 54 9.50 0.97 3.69
CA ARG A 54 10.00 1.80 2.59
C ARG A 54 9.54 1.37 1.20
N ALA A 55 8.54 0.50 1.12
CA ALA A 55 7.97 0.16 -0.18
C ALA A 55 7.35 1.39 -0.80
N GLU A 56 7.45 1.51 -2.12
CA GLU A 56 6.89 2.64 -2.84
C GLU A 56 5.86 2.15 -3.84
N ILE A 57 4.66 2.66 -3.72
CA ILE A 57 3.58 2.32 -4.64
C ILE A 57 3.34 3.54 -5.51
N ALA A 58 3.61 3.43 -6.80
CA ALA A 58 3.48 4.55 -7.72
C ALA A 58 2.02 5.01 -7.83
N PRO A 59 1.79 6.26 -8.23
CA PRO A 59 0.43 6.74 -8.43
C PRO A 59 -0.33 5.84 -9.41
N GLY A 60 -1.54 5.48 -9.05
CA GLY A 60 -2.39 4.63 -9.89
C GLY A 60 -2.06 3.15 -9.87
N ALA A 61 -1.01 2.75 -9.18
CA ALA A 61 -0.67 1.32 -9.09
C ALA A 61 -1.68 0.59 -8.20
N ARG A 62 -1.80 -0.70 -8.42
CA ARG A 62 -2.71 -1.53 -7.64
C ARG A 62 -1.98 -2.73 -7.08
N VAL A 63 -2.16 -2.96 -5.79
CA VAL A 63 -1.63 -4.14 -5.13
C VAL A 63 -2.82 -4.80 -4.46
N ARG A 64 -3.29 -5.89 -5.03
CA ARG A 64 -4.49 -6.55 -4.54
C ARG A 64 -4.24 -8.03 -4.35
N GLY A 65 -4.46 -8.47 -3.13
CA GLY A 65 -4.49 -9.88 -2.81
C GLY A 65 -5.92 -10.35 -2.65
N GLN A 66 -6.08 -11.51 -2.07
CA GLN A 66 -7.37 -12.09 -1.78
C GLN A 66 -7.34 -12.66 -0.37
N GLU A 67 -8.50 -12.88 0.19
CA GLU A 67 -8.60 -13.59 1.44
C GLU A 67 -7.97 -14.98 1.26
N GLY A 68 -6.98 -15.29 2.08
CA GLY A 68 -6.23 -16.53 1.96
C GLY A 68 -5.05 -16.48 1.01
N ALA A 69 -4.88 -15.38 0.25
CA ALA A 69 -3.75 -15.23 -0.67
C ALA A 69 -3.32 -13.76 -0.71
N ILE A 70 -2.71 -13.31 0.37
CA ILE A 70 -2.33 -11.91 0.55
C ILE A 70 -1.16 -11.56 -0.36
N ALA A 71 -1.25 -10.41 -1.02
CA ALA A 71 -0.14 -9.89 -1.82
C ALA A 71 0.94 -9.33 -0.88
N VAL A 72 2.20 -9.50 -1.23
CA VAL A 72 3.31 -9.00 -0.43
C VAL A 72 4.24 -8.18 -1.30
N VAL A 73 4.52 -6.96 -0.86
CA VAL A 73 5.51 -6.10 -1.49
C VAL A 73 6.72 -6.06 -0.58
N ALA A 74 7.88 -6.40 -1.11
CA ALA A 74 9.09 -6.49 -0.31
C ALA A 74 9.59 -5.14 0.14
N GLU A 75 10.45 -5.14 1.15
CA GLU A 75 11.07 -3.93 1.65
C GLU A 75 11.79 -3.18 0.53
N GLY A 76 11.51 -1.88 0.41
CA GLY A 76 12.16 -1.04 -0.59
C GLY A 76 11.71 -1.27 -2.02
N GLU A 77 10.78 -2.18 -2.23
CA GLU A 77 10.31 -2.47 -3.58
C GLU A 77 9.45 -1.34 -4.12
N VAL A 78 9.59 -1.07 -5.42
CA VAL A 78 8.80 -0.05 -6.11
C VAL A 78 7.81 -0.76 -7.03
N VAL A 79 6.52 -0.47 -6.86
CA VAL A 79 5.47 -1.05 -7.70
C VAL A 79 4.96 0.03 -8.66
N LEU A 80 5.09 -0.25 -9.94
CA LEU A 80 4.60 0.64 -10.99
C LEU A 80 3.24 0.14 -11.50
N PRO A 81 2.39 1.03 -12.02
CA PRO A 81 1.05 0.64 -12.44
C PRO A 81 1.03 -0.50 -13.46
N ASP A 82 1.92 -0.42 -14.43
CA ASP A 82 1.97 -1.43 -15.49
C ASP A 82 2.47 -2.77 -14.98
N GLU A 83 3.44 -2.73 -14.08
CA GLU A 83 3.98 -3.94 -13.48
C GLU A 83 2.94 -4.67 -12.65
N ALA A 84 2.15 -3.92 -11.88
CA ALA A 84 1.10 -4.50 -11.07
C ALA A 84 0.08 -5.22 -11.95
N ALA A 85 -0.27 -4.66 -13.09
CA ALA A 85 -1.20 -5.27 -14.02
C ALA A 85 -0.63 -6.54 -14.65
N GLN A 86 0.67 -6.56 -14.89
CA GLN A 86 1.34 -7.69 -15.54
C GLN A 86 1.58 -8.86 -14.62
N GLN A 87 1.69 -8.61 -13.34
CA GLN A 87 1.97 -9.66 -12.38
C GLN A 87 0.81 -10.61 -12.17
N VAL A 88 -0.33 -10.30 -12.71
CA VAL A 88 -1.51 -11.12 -12.56
C VAL A 88 -1.42 -12.40 -13.38
N GLY A 89 -0.58 -12.42 -14.36
CA GLY A 89 -0.46 -13.57 -15.23
C GLY A 89 0.23 -14.75 -14.62
#